data_216f1074c52ae3b506e49327f59657e1
#
_entry.id   216f1074c52ae3b506e49327f59657e1
#
_cell.length_a   1.000
_cell.length_b   1.000
_cell.length_c   1.000
_cell.angle_alpha   90.00
_cell.angle_beta   90.00
_cell.angle_gamma   90.00
#
_symmetry.space_group_name_H-M   'P 1'
#
loop_
_entity.id
_entity.type
_entity.pdbx_description
1 polymer ?
#
loop_
_entity_poly.entity_id
_entity_poly.type
_entity_poly.pdbx_seq_one_letter_code
_entity_poly.pdbx_strand_id
1 'polypeptide(L)'
;MDEPSTALSTREIENLFEIMRQLKKDGVSFIYISHKMPELFEICDTYYVLRDGKLVAYGRFDGIDENGITEQMIGRQLADDDFSNHVCVANDQVAMSVKNLTGQGFTDISFDLHQGEILAITGLQGSGRDAVADALFGVIPYTGTVVVNGKTMRPGSISGFMRNQVAMVPRMRKERGIHNDLSIYDNLYMAYLNTKFKRLLIKKSDMDQRFGRQKEALAIKTENAKNPITSLSGGNQQKVILGKWLEADADILLFDNPTQGIDVGTKFEIYHLILKLAKAGKAVIVFSQEFPELYKVADKCLVLYKGRINATLGRDELTEKNVMYYSTGANLEVEKHA
;
A
#
# COMPACT_ATOMS: atom_id res chain seq x y z
N MET A 1 -3.24 -1.62 -26.61
CA MET A 1 -2.46 -2.34 -25.57
C MET A 1 -2.88 -1.77 -24.22
N ASP A 2 -3.34 -2.59 -23.32
CA ASP A 2 -3.85 -2.17 -21.99
C ASP A 2 -2.92 -2.75 -20.92
N GLU A 3 -2.20 -1.87 -20.23
CA GLU A 3 -1.16 -2.17 -19.22
C GLU A 3 -0.23 -3.35 -19.57
N PRO A 4 0.38 -3.36 -20.78
CA PRO A 4 1.07 -4.54 -21.27
C PRO A 4 2.33 -4.91 -20.48
N SER A 5 2.88 -3.96 -19.73
CA SER A 5 4.10 -4.14 -18.92
C SER A 5 3.86 -4.65 -17.49
N THR A 6 2.61 -4.83 -17.05
CA THR A 6 2.28 -5.13 -15.64
C THR A 6 2.90 -6.45 -15.15
N ALA A 7 3.08 -7.44 -16.03
CA ALA A 7 3.63 -8.75 -15.69
C ALA A 7 5.04 -8.98 -16.27
N LEU A 8 5.66 -7.97 -16.87
CA LEU A 8 6.93 -8.09 -17.57
C LEU A 8 8.10 -7.62 -16.69
N SER A 9 9.25 -8.28 -16.83
CA SER A 9 10.54 -7.81 -16.31
C SER A 9 11.05 -6.61 -17.11
N THR A 10 11.97 -5.83 -16.57
CA THR A 10 12.57 -4.67 -17.25
C THR A 10 13.11 -5.02 -18.63
N ARG A 11 13.81 -6.15 -18.78
CA ARG A 11 14.34 -6.63 -20.05
C ARG A 11 13.24 -6.98 -21.06
N GLU A 12 12.14 -7.54 -20.61
CA GLU A 12 11.00 -7.86 -21.49
C GLU A 12 10.27 -6.59 -21.93
N ILE A 13 10.22 -5.56 -21.10
CA ILE A 13 9.69 -4.23 -21.46
C ILE A 13 10.57 -3.58 -22.53
N GLU A 14 11.89 -3.60 -22.38
CA GLU A 14 12.83 -3.11 -23.38
C GLU A 14 12.62 -3.80 -24.74
N ASN A 15 12.52 -5.14 -24.75
CA ASN A 15 12.25 -5.90 -25.97
C ASN A 15 10.88 -5.53 -26.60
N LEU A 16 9.84 -5.34 -25.76
CA LEU A 16 8.53 -4.90 -26.24
C LEU A 16 8.63 -3.53 -26.92
N PHE A 17 9.34 -2.59 -26.34
CA PHE A 17 9.53 -1.26 -26.90
C PHE A 17 10.34 -1.27 -28.21
N GLU A 18 11.33 -2.14 -28.32
CA GLU A 18 12.08 -2.32 -29.57
C GLU A 18 11.15 -2.82 -30.71
N ILE A 19 10.32 -3.83 -30.42
CA ILE A 19 9.33 -4.35 -31.39
C ILE A 19 8.34 -3.25 -31.78
N MET A 20 7.82 -2.48 -30.80
CA MET A 20 6.89 -1.38 -31.08
C MET A 20 7.54 -0.31 -31.98
N ARG A 21 8.80 0.07 -31.69
CA ARG A 21 9.53 1.05 -32.52
C ARG A 21 9.75 0.55 -33.97
N GLN A 22 9.98 -0.74 -34.14
CA GLN A 22 10.12 -1.35 -35.48
C GLN A 22 8.79 -1.35 -36.23
N LEU A 23 7.72 -1.82 -35.64
CA LEU A 23 6.39 -1.80 -36.24
C LEU A 23 5.89 -0.38 -36.55
N LYS A 24 6.27 0.60 -35.72
CA LYS A 24 5.96 2.02 -35.98
C LYS A 24 6.65 2.50 -37.26
N LYS A 25 7.87 2.08 -37.57
CA LYS A 25 8.55 2.36 -38.85
C LYS A 25 7.82 1.76 -40.05
N ASP A 26 7.15 0.63 -39.85
CA ASP A 26 6.34 -0.04 -40.86
C ASP A 26 4.92 0.54 -40.98
N GLY A 27 4.65 1.66 -40.28
CA GLY A 27 3.37 2.41 -40.38
C GLY A 27 2.29 1.95 -39.38
N VAL A 28 2.61 1.11 -38.42
CA VAL A 28 1.66 0.68 -37.37
C VAL A 28 1.52 1.77 -36.32
N SER A 29 0.29 2.11 -35.96
CA SER A 29 -0.06 3.03 -34.88
C SER A 29 -0.47 2.25 -33.64
N PHE A 30 -0.08 2.73 -32.45
CA PHE A 30 -0.37 2.10 -31.17
C PHE A 30 -1.21 3.01 -30.29
N ILE A 31 -2.20 2.45 -29.60
CA ILE A 31 -2.80 3.03 -28.42
C ILE A 31 -2.25 2.26 -27.22
N TYR A 32 -1.48 2.96 -26.38
CA TYR A 32 -0.81 2.40 -25.20
C TYR A 32 -1.48 2.96 -23.94
N ILE A 33 -2.13 2.09 -23.17
CA ILE A 33 -2.79 2.46 -21.91
C ILE A 33 -1.91 2.02 -20.78
N SER A 34 -1.42 2.98 -19.98
CA SER A 34 -0.59 2.72 -18.79
C SER A 34 -0.70 3.91 -17.84
N HIS A 35 -0.36 3.67 -16.58
CA HIS A 35 -0.16 4.69 -15.55
C HIS A 35 1.32 4.83 -15.15
N LYS A 36 2.23 4.09 -15.79
CA LYS A 36 3.67 4.14 -15.53
C LYS A 36 4.31 5.23 -16.38
N MET A 37 4.57 6.38 -15.77
CA MET A 37 5.10 7.56 -16.45
C MET A 37 6.39 7.30 -17.24
N PRO A 38 7.43 6.62 -16.69
CA PRO A 38 8.65 6.37 -17.45
C PRO A 38 8.40 5.64 -18.78
N GLU A 39 7.47 4.67 -18.80
CA GLU A 39 7.12 3.94 -20.02
C GLU A 39 6.44 4.84 -21.05
N LEU A 40 5.51 5.68 -20.61
CA LEU A 40 4.77 6.60 -21.49
C LEU A 40 5.71 7.63 -22.14
N PHE A 41 6.62 8.20 -21.35
CA PHE A 41 7.59 9.17 -21.84
C PHE A 41 8.63 8.54 -22.81
N GLU A 42 8.90 7.24 -22.66
CA GLU A 42 9.86 6.55 -23.52
C GLU A 42 9.31 6.16 -24.89
N ILE A 43 8.02 5.73 -24.96
CA ILE A 43 7.48 5.08 -26.15
C ILE A 43 6.40 5.90 -26.90
N CYS A 44 5.72 6.82 -26.21
CA CYS A 44 4.59 7.55 -26.76
C CYS A 44 4.99 8.94 -27.30
N ASP A 45 4.33 9.39 -28.38
CA ASP A 45 4.52 10.73 -28.93
C ASP A 45 3.52 11.74 -28.37
N THR A 46 2.29 11.27 -28.12
CA THR A 46 1.16 12.09 -27.66
C THR A 46 0.43 11.38 -26.53
N TYR A 47 -0.25 12.13 -25.70
CA TYR A 47 -1.03 11.60 -24.59
C TYR A 47 -2.46 12.13 -24.58
N TYR A 48 -3.35 11.33 -24.01
CA TYR A 48 -4.73 11.67 -23.66
C TYR A 48 -4.95 11.28 -22.19
N VAL A 49 -5.33 12.23 -21.34
CA VAL A 49 -5.65 11.98 -19.93
C VAL A 49 -7.14 11.80 -19.78
N LEU A 50 -7.54 10.62 -19.31
CA LEU A 50 -8.93 10.29 -18.98
C LEU A 50 -9.10 10.29 -17.46
N ARG A 51 -10.12 10.99 -16.97
CA ARG A 51 -10.51 11.01 -15.56
C ARG A 51 -12.01 10.87 -15.44
N ASP A 52 -12.48 9.88 -14.64
CA ASP A 52 -13.91 9.57 -14.49
C ASP A 52 -14.65 9.38 -15.84
N GLY A 53 -13.98 8.74 -16.82
CA GLY A 53 -14.51 8.48 -18.15
C GLY A 53 -14.56 9.70 -19.08
N LYS A 54 -13.99 10.84 -18.69
CA LYS A 54 -13.95 12.07 -19.48
C LYS A 54 -12.53 12.42 -19.88
N LEU A 55 -12.35 12.90 -21.11
CA LEU A 55 -11.09 13.48 -21.54
C LEU A 55 -10.88 14.82 -20.81
N VAL A 56 -9.81 14.95 -20.04
CA VAL A 56 -9.49 16.15 -19.27
C VAL A 56 -8.29 16.92 -19.83
N ALA A 57 -7.38 16.23 -20.50
CA ALA A 57 -6.22 16.84 -21.15
C ALA A 57 -5.71 15.98 -22.30
N TYR A 58 -5.00 16.59 -23.23
CA TYR A 58 -4.26 15.90 -24.29
C TYR A 58 -3.08 16.78 -24.75
N GLY A 59 -2.05 16.17 -25.31
CA GLY A 59 -0.90 16.91 -25.80
C GLY A 59 0.22 16.01 -26.31
N ARG A 60 1.39 16.61 -26.45
CA ARG A 60 2.64 15.92 -26.79
C ARG A 60 3.53 15.82 -25.56
N PHE A 61 4.31 14.74 -25.48
CA PHE A 61 5.24 14.53 -24.36
C PHE A 61 6.45 15.50 -24.36
N ASP A 62 6.76 16.12 -25.50
CA ASP A 62 7.86 17.08 -25.65
C ASP A 62 7.63 18.44 -24.94
N GLY A 63 6.44 18.70 -24.43
CA GLY A 63 6.05 19.97 -23.78
C GLY A 63 5.63 19.84 -22.32
N ILE A 64 5.76 18.66 -21.71
CA ILE A 64 5.28 18.40 -20.35
C ILE A 64 6.21 17.44 -19.62
N ASP A 65 6.33 17.56 -18.31
CA ASP A 65 7.04 16.59 -17.46
C ASP A 65 6.08 15.59 -16.79
N GLU A 66 6.63 14.60 -16.09
CA GLU A 66 5.86 13.60 -15.35
C GLU A 66 4.90 14.23 -14.32
N ASN A 67 5.34 15.29 -13.64
CA ASN A 67 4.53 15.99 -12.65
C ASN A 67 3.33 16.66 -13.31
N GLY A 68 3.53 17.33 -14.44
CA GLY A 68 2.45 17.99 -15.18
C GLY A 68 1.37 17.01 -15.67
N ILE A 69 1.74 15.81 -16.16
CA ILE A 69 0.75 14.79 -16.53
C ILE A 69 0.05 14.26 -15.27
N THR A 70 0.79 14.02 -14.19
CA THR A 70 0.23 13.54 -12.93
C THR A 70 -0.77 14.54 -12.36
N GLU A 71 -0.48 15.84 -12.39
CA GLU A 71 -1.42 16.91 -12.01
C GLU A 71 -2.71 16.88 -12.82
N GLN A 72 -2.60 16.69 -14.14
CA GLN A 72 -3.76 16.57 -15.00
C GLN A 72 -4.60 15.32 -14.66
N MET A 73 -3.96 14.18 -14.37
CA MET A 73 -4.63 12.95 -13.95
C MET A 73 -5.35 13.12 -12.61
N ILE A 74 -4.72 13.73 -11.63
CA ILE A 74 -5.26 13.95 -10.29
C ILE A 74 -6.30 15.09 -10.29
N GLY A 75 -6.09 16.12 -11.13
CA GLY A 75 -6.95 17.30 -11.26
C GLY A 75 -6.70 18.38 -10.23
N ARG A 76 -5.51 18.38 -9.62
CA ARG A 76 -4.99 19.38 -8.68
C ARG A 76 -3.47 19.48 -8.82
N GLN A 77 -2.89 20.55 -8.32
CA GLN A 77 -1.44 20.72 -8.36
C GLN A 77 -0.76 19.77 -7.37
N LEU A 78 0.36 19.17 -7.77
CA LEU A 78 1.20 18.33 -6.90
C LEU A 78 1.89 19.13 -5.80
N ALA A 79 2.06 20.44 -5.98
CA ALA A 79 2.58 21.33 -4.95
C ALA A 79 1.76 21.28 -3.64
N ASP A 80 0.46 20.95 -3.72
CA ASP A 80 -0.39 20.72 -2.55
C ASP A 80 -0.12 19.36 -1.88
N ASP A 81 0.61 18.46 -2.54
CA ASP A 81 0.97 17.11 -2.08
C ASP A 81 2.46 17.02 -1.70
N ASP A 82 2.99 18.06 -1.06
CA ASP A 82 4.39 18.07 -0.60
C ASP A 82 4.61 17.11 0.58
N PHE A 83 4.98 15.88 0.26
CA PHE A 83 5.35 14.86 1.24
C PHE A 83 6.77 15.06 1.80
N SER A 84 7.56 15.99 1.26
CA SER A 84 8.92 16.30 1.73
C SER A 84 8.90 16.94 3.13
N ASN A 85 7.82 17.63 3.45
CA ASN A 85 7.59 18.26 4.75
C ASN A 85 6.95 17.30 5.78
N HIS A 86 6.92 15.99 5.51
CA HIS A 86 6.46 15.04 6.51
C HIS A 86 7.40 15.03 7.72
N VAL A 87 6.85 15.36 8.88
CA VAL A 87 7.54 15.30 10.16
C VAL A 87 7.01 14.10 10.93
N CYS A 88 7.91 13.26 11.42
CA CYS A 88 7.57 12.17 12.32
C CYS A 88 6.89 12.72 13.58
N VAL A 89 5.74 12.17 13.92
CA VAL A 89 4.94 12.55 15.11
C VAL A 89 4.94 11.43 16.16
N ALA A 90 5.84 10.46 16.03
CA ALA A 90 5.98 9.37 16.97
C ALA A 90 6.27 9.89 18.39
N ASN A 91 5.70 9.19 19.37
CA ASN A 91 5.99 9.39 20.79
C ASN A 91 6.75 8.19 21.36
N ASP A 92 7.12 8.23 22.64
CA ASP A 92 7.90 7.16 23.28
C ASP A 92 7.09 5.90 23.60
N GLN A 93 5.78 5.89 23.36
CA GLN A 93 4.93 4.74 23.65
C GLN A 93 5.05 3.67 22.56
N VAL A 94 5.57 2.50 22.96
CA VAL A 94 5.66 1.34 22.05
C VAL A 94 4.27 0.73 21.86
N ALA A 95 3.78 0.78 20.63
CA ALA A 95 2.51 0.17 20.20
C ALA A 95 2.69 -1.34 19.89
N MET A 96 3.79 -1.69 19.20
CA MET A 96 4.13 -3.07 18.90
C MET A 96 5.63 -3.31 19.12
N SER A 97 5.97 -4.38 19.86
CA SER A 97 7.36 -4.85 20.03
C SER A 97 7.50 -6.24 19.45
N VAL A 98 8.46 -6.42 18.57
CA VAL A 98 8.77 -7.68 17.88
C VAL A 98 10.18 -8.10 18.26
N LYS A 99 10.34 -9.34 18.77
CA LYS A 99 11.64 -9.86 19.21
C LYS A 99 11.88 -11.26 18.68
N ASN A 100 13.00 -11.41 17.95
CA ASN A 100 13.48 -12.67 17.37
C ASN A 100 12.41 -13.42 16.55
N LEU A 101 11.54 -12.67 15.84
CA LEU A 101 10.46 -13.23 15.07
C LEU A 101 11.03 -14.09 13.93
N THR A 102 10.69 -15.39 13.93
CA THR A 102 11.20 -16.37 12.98
C THR A 102 10.06 -17.24 12.48
N GLY A 103 10.01 -17.46 11.17
CA GLY A 103 8.98 -18.27 10.52
C GLY A 103 9.39 -18.70 9.11
N GLN A 104 8.44 -19.19 8.35
CA GLN A 104 8.71 -19.61 6.98
C GLN A 104 9.10 -18.41 6.12
N GLY A 105 10.34 -18.36 5.65
CA GLY A 105 10.85 -17.31 4.77
C GLY A 105 11.43 -16.08 5.49
N PHE A 106 11.49 -16.07 6.82
CA PHE A 106 12.14 -15.00 7.59
C PHE A 106 12.73 -15.53 8.91
N THR A 107 13.75 -14.85 9.41
CA THR A 107 14.50 -15.29 10.58
C THR A 107 15.01 -14.08 11.37
N ASP A 108 14.80 -14.11 12.69
CA ASP A 108 15.40 -13.17 13.65
C ASP A 108 15.05 -11.69 13.36
N ILE A 109 13.78 -11.42 13.05
CA ILE A 109 13.28 -10.07 12.84
C ILE A 109 12.96 -9.45 14.21
N SER A 110 13.58 -8.31 14.51
CA SER A 110 13.38 -7.59 15.77
C SER A 110 13.26 -6.09 15.51
N PHE A 111 12.21 -5.47 16.05
CA PHE A 111 12.00 -4.02 16.00
C PHE A 111 10.92 -3.59 16.99
N ASP A 112 10.91 -2.31 17.31
CA ASP A 112 9.81 -1.65 18.00
C ASP A 112 9.14 -0.64 17.07
N LEU A 113 7.81 -0.55 17.17
CA LEU A 113 6.96 0.41 16.49
C LEU A 113 6.27 1.29 17.52
N HIS A 114 6.40 2.60 17.39
CA HIS A 114 5.85 3.57 18.34
C HIS A 114 4.49 4.13 17.87
N GLN A 115 3.73 4.68 18.80
CA GLN A 115 2.51 5.40 18.43
C GLN A 115 2.84 6.65 17.60
N GLY A 116 2.10 6.85 16.52
CA GLY A 116 2.33 7.93 15.55
C GLY A 116 3.47 7.66 14.57
N GLU A 117 4.20 6.53 14.69
CA GLU A 117 5.27 6.15 13.77
C GLU A 117 4.72 5.47 12.51
N ILE A 118 5.33 5.79 11.37
CA ILE A 118 5.14 5.07 10.10
C ILE A 118 6.43 4.32 9.79
N LEU A 119 6.44 3.01 10.09
CA LEU A 119 7.54 2.11 9.78
C LEU A 119 7.32 1.47 8.41
N ALA A 120 8.25 1.67 7.49
CA ALA A 120 8.26 0.92 6.23
C ALA A 120 9.03 -0.41 6.40
N ILE A 121 8.58 -1.45 5.70
CA ILE A 121 9.29 -2.72 5.56
C ILE A 121 9.36 -3.04 4.07
N THR A 122 10.56 -3.12 3.52
CA THR A 122 10.81 -3.32 2.09
C THR A 122 11.81 -4.44 1.83
N GLY A 123 12.04 -4.73 0.57
CA GLY A 123 12.97 -5.74 0.07
C GLY A 123 12.48 -6.29 -1.27
N LEU A 124 13.38 -6.89 -2.04
CA LEU A 124 13.05 -7.50 -3.32
C LEU A 124 12.07 -8.68 -3.15
N GLN A 125 11.51 -9.13 -4.26
CA GLN A 125 10.66 -10.32 -4.26
C GLN A 125 11.43 -11.52 -3.67
N GLY A 126 10.78 -12.25 -2.75
CA GLY A 126 11.43 -13.34 -2.01
C GLY A 126 12.30 -12.91 -0.82
N SER A 127 12.34 -11.62 -0.48
CA SER A 127 13.07 -11.12 0.71
C SER A 127 12.50 -11.58 2.06
N GLY A 128 11.30 -12.18 2.08
CA GLY A 128 10.59 -12.57 3.31
C GLY A 128 9.58 -11.54 3.81
N ARG A 129 9.55 -10.33 3.23
CA ARG A 129 8.66 -9.23 3.62
C ARG A 129 7.19 -9.66 3.71
N ASP A 130 6.68 -10.34 2.69
CA ASP A 130 5.28 -10.77 2.62
C ASP A 130 4.91 -11.77 3.72
N ALA A 131 5.85 -12.65 4.10
CA ALA A 131 5.68 -13.59 5.20
C ALA A 131 5.71 -12.88 6.57
N VAL A 132 6.56 -11.85 6.73
CA VAL A 132 6.57 -11.01 7.94
C VAL A 132 5.22 -10.29 8.11
N ALA A 133 4.65 -9.72 7.04
CA ALA A 133 3.34 -9.09 7.07
C ALA A 133 2.24 -10.08 7.54
N ASP A 134 2.23 -11.28 6.96
CA ASP A 134 1.27 -12.34 7.32
C ASP A 134 1.46 -12.82 8.78
N ALA A 135 2.70 -12.92 9.27
CA ALA A 135 2.98 -13.29 10.65
C ALA A 135 2.51 -12.23 11.65
N LEU A 136 2.74 -10.94 11.36
CA LEU A 136 2.35 -9.81 12.21
C LEU A 136 0.84 -9.56 12.26
N PHE A 137 0.07 -10.17 11.37
CA PHE A 137 -1.39 -10.20 11.47
C PHE A 137 -1.93 -11.55 11.97
N GLY A 138 -1.05 -12.51 12.26
CA GLY A 138 -1.45 -13.83 12.75
C GLY A 138 -2.03 -14.75 11.67
N VAL A 139 -1.72 -14.53 10.39
CA VAL A 139 -2.13 -15.41 9.28
C VAL A 139 -1.31 -16.70 9.29
N ILE A 140 0.00 -16.58 9.53
CA ILE A 140 0.92 -17.72 9.60
C ILE A 140 1.53 -17.84 11.00
N PRO A 141 1.94 -19.08 11.42
CA PRO A 141 2.63 -19.27 12.69
C PRO A 141 4.06 -18.71 12.64
N TYR A 142 4.58 -18.37 13.81
CA TYR A 142 5.95 -17.91 14.02
C TYR A 142 6.48 -18.36 15.39
N THR A 143 7.78 -18.27 15.57
CA THR A 143 8.46 -18.31 16.89
C THR A 143 9.01 -16.93 17.22
N GLY A 144 9.44 -16.71 18.47
CA GLY A 144 9.78 -15.38 18.97
C GLY A 144 8.58 -14.73 19.68
N THR A 145 8.66 -13.41 19.89
CA THR A 145 7.65 -12.70 20.69
C THR A 145 7.14 -11.49 19.93
N VAL A 146 5.82 -11.36 19.85
CA VAL A 146 5.13 -10.14 19.39
C VAL A 146 4.26 -9.64 20.54
N VAL A 147 4.50 -8.41 20.98
CA VAL A 147 3.73 -7.73 22.02
C VAL A 147 3.00 -6.56 21.38
N VAL A 148 1.69 -6.47 21.58
CA VAL A 148 0.82 -5.40 21.09
C VAL A 148 0.15 -4.73 22.27
N ASN A 149 0.33 -3.43 22.44
CA ASN A 149 -0.23 -2.67 23.57
C ASN A 149 0.01 -3.37 24.93
N GLY A 150 1.24 -3.88 25.14
CA GLY A 150 1.65 -4.58 26.37
C GLY A 150 1.17 -6.03 26.51
N LYS A 151 0.46 -6.59 25.51
CA LYS A 151 -0.01 -7.98 25.54
C LYS A 151 0.73 -8.84 24.52
N THR A 152 1.21 -10.00 24.96
CA THR A 152 1.84 -10.99 24.08
C THR A 152 0.81 -11.63 23.17
N MET A 153 1.09 -11.63 21.87
CA MET A 153 0.19 -12.19 20.84
C MET A 153 0.44 -13.68 20.66
N ARG A 154 -0.64 -14.42 20.42
CA ARG A 154 -0.55 -15.85 20.07
C ARG A 154 -0.26 -15.99 18.58
N PRO A 155 0.78 -16.73 18.17
CA PRO A 155 1.06 -17.05 16.78
C PRO A 155 -0.13 -17.72 16.07
N GLY A 156 -0.35 -17.40 14.80
CA GLY A 156 -1.41 -17.99 14.00
C GLY A 156 -2.85 -17.64 14.46
N SER A 157 -3.04 -16.49 15.10
CA SER A 157 -4.34 -16.08 15.62
C SER A 157 -4.79 -14.71 15.13
N ILE A 158 -5.34 -14.64 13.91
CA ILE A 158 -5.90 -13.39 13.33
C ILE A 158 -6.87 -12.73 14.32
N SER A 159 -7.79 -13.51 14.90
CA SER A 159 -8.76 -12.96 15.86
C SER A 159 -8.12 -12.38 17.12
N GLY A 160 -6.96 -12.92 17.52
CA GLY A 160 -6.15 -12.39 18.63
C GLY A 160 -5.61 -11.00 18.31
N PHE A 161 -5.00 -10.84 17.15
CA PHE A 161 -4.48 -9.54 16.68
C PHE A 161 -5.63 -8.51 16.50
N MET A 162 -6.72 -8.89 15.85
CA MET A 162 -7.87 -8.01 15.67
C MET A 162 -8.48 -7.51 17.00
N ARG A 163 -8.63 -8.39 18.00
CA ARG A 163 -9.14 -8.01 19.33
C ARG A 163 -8.20 -7.08 20.09
N ASN A 164 -6.90 -7.11 19.76
CA ASN A 164 -5.91 -6.20 20.30
C ASN A 164 -5.63 -5.02 19.35
N GLN A 165 -6.62 -4.66 18.53
CA GLN A 165 -6.65 -3.45 17.73
C GLN A 165 -5.57 -3.38 16.63
N VAL A 166 -5.18 -4.53 16.08
CA VAL A 166 -4.38 -4.62 14.86
C VAL A 166 -5.29 -4.83 13.67
N ALA A 167 -5.12 -4.04 12.63
CA ALA A 167 -5.83 -4.15 11.35
C ALA A 167 -4.84 -4.36 10.21
N MET A 168 -5.30 -4.99 9.11
CA MET A 168 -4.47 -5.21 7.94
C MET A 168 -5.22 -4.90 6.65
N VAL A 169 -4.70 -3.97 5.87
CA VAL A 169 -5.06 -3.77 4.47
C VAL A 169 -4.19 -4.73 3.65
N PRO A 170 -4.73 -5.85 3.14
CA PRO A 170 -3.92 -6.89 2.56
C PRO A 170 -3.53 -6.58 1.11
N ARG A 171 -2.37 -7.10 0.66
CA ARG A 171 -2.06 -7.27 -0.75
C ARG A 171 -3.10 -8.16 -1.43
N MET A 172 -3.12 -8.18 -2.77
CA MET A 172 -4.05 -9.02 -3.55
C MET A 172 -5.51 -8.80 -3.12
N ARG A 173 -5.98 -7.53 -3.23
CA ARG A 173 -7.28 -7.10 -2.69
C ARG A 173 -8.45 -7.99 -3.10
N LYS A 174 -8.45 -8.53 -4.35
CA LYS A 174 -9.56 -9.34 -4.87
C LYS A 174 -9.68 -10.69 -4.16
N GLU A 175 -8.55 -11.27 -3.77
CA GLU A 175 -8.46 -12.59 -3.15
C GLU A 175 -8.51 -12.51 -1.62
N ARG A 176 -7.96 -11.44 -1.03
CA ARG A 176 -7.75 -11.34 0.43
C ARG A 176 -8.49 -10.19 1.09
N GLY A 177 -8.84 -9.15 0.32
CA GLY A 177 -9.39 -7.91 0.86
C GLY A 177 -10.90 -7.79 0.80
N ILE A 178 -11.54 -8.35 -0.24
CA ILE A 178 -12.97 -8.23 -0.50
C ILE A 178 -13.64 -9.59 -0.64
N HIS A 179 -14.95 -9.61 -0.43
CA HIS A 179 -15.83 -10.73 -0.72
C HIS A 179 -16.68 -10.37 -1.94
N ASN A 180 -16.34 -10.95 -3.08
CA ASN A 180 -16.88 -10.58 -4.41
C ASN A 180 -18.42 -10.71 -4.49
N ASP A 181 -18.99 -11.69 -3.79
CA ASP A 181 -20.41 -11.99 -3.80
C ASP A 181 -21.24 -11.11 -2.83
N LEU A 182 -20.55 -10.28 -2.02
CA LEU A 182 -21.21 -9.42 -1.05
C LEU A 182 -21.32 -7.99 -1.56
N SER A 183 -22.26 -7.25 -0.97
CA SER A 183 -22.45 -5.84 -1.26
C SER A 183 -21.27 -4.99 -0.77
N ILE A 184 -21.16 -3.76 -1.27
CA ILE A 184 -20.23 -2.75 -0.78
C ILE A 184 -20.40 -2.56 0.72
N TYR A 185 -21.66 -2.51 1.14
CA TYR A 185 -22.08 -2.33 2.52
C TYR A 185 -21.58 -3.48 3.42
N ASP A 186 -21.82 -4.75 3.04
CA ASP A 186 -21.41 -5.91 3.82
C ASP A 186 -19.88 -6.01 3.93
N ASN A 187 -19.16 -5.73 2.84
CA ASN A 187 -17.70 -5.69 2.82
C ASN A 187 -17.15 -4.67 3.83
N LEU A 188 -17.77 -3.50 3.94
CA LEU A 188 -17.30 -2.46 4.86
C LEU A 188 -17.49 -2.83 6.33
N TYR A 189 -18.59 -3.55 6.67
CA TYR A 189 -18.91 -3.83 8.07
C TYR A 189 -18.24 -5.06 8.67
N MET A 190 -17.72 -5.95 7.85
CA MET A 190 -17.26 -7.27 8.30
C MET A 190 -16.25 -7.21 9.45
N ALA A 191 -15.28 -6.31 9.41
CA ALA A 191 -14.29 -6.17 10.47
C ALA A 191 -14.92 -5.59 11.76
N TYR A 192 -15.80 -4.60 11.64
CA TYR A 192 -16.49 -4.02 12.78
C TYR A 192 -17.35 -5.06 13.52
N LEU A 193 -18.10 -5.88 12.79
CA LEU A 193 -18.93 -6.94 13.39
C LEU A 193 -18.10 -7.94 14.18
N ASN A 194 -16.90 -8.26 13.71
CA ASN A 194 -16.02 -9.22 14.37
C ASN A 194 -15.26 -8.63 15.57
N THR A 195 -15.03 -7.32 15.63
CA THR A 195 -14.19 -6.69 16.65
C THR A 195 -14.96 -5.94 17.72
N LYS A 196 -15.91 -5.12 17.32
CA LYS A 196 -16.61 -4.16 18.21
C LYS A 196 -18.05 -4.56 18.53
N PHE A 197 -18.64 -5.44 17.73
CA PHE A 197 -20.06 -5.77 17.90
C PHE A 197 -20.27 -6.82 18.99
N LYS A 198 -20.92 -6.40 20.08
CA LYS A 198 -21.23 -7.25 21.25
C LYS A 198 -22.74 -7.57 21.38
N ARG A 199 -23.57 -7.13 20.43
CA ARG A 199 -25.04 -7.27 20.51
C ARG A 199 -25.54 -8.33 19.53
N LEU A 200 -26.59 -9.05 19.89
CA LEU A 200 -27.29 -10.05 19.05
C LEU A 200 -28.02 -9.45 17.84
N LEU A 201 -28.37 -8.16 17.90
CA LEU A 201 -29.14 -7.49 16.87
C LEU A 201 -28.42 -6.23 16.36
N ILE A 202 -28.23 -6.18 15.08
CA ILE A 202 -27.64 -5.03 14.35
C ILE A 202 -28.76 -4.05 14.02
N LYS A 203 -28.66 -2.80 14.48
CA LYS A 203 -29.56 -1.74 14.05
C LYS A 203 -29.12 -1.21 12.68
N LYS A 204 -30.00 -1.34 11.69
CA LYS A 204 -29.72 -0.88 10.32
C LYS A 204 -29.34 0.60 10.29
N SER A 205 -30.02 1.45 11.08
CA SER A 205 -29.73 2.89 11.14
C SER A 205 -28.30 3.22 11.61
N ASP A 206 -27.74 2.43 12.55
CA ASP A 206 -26.37 2.61 13.02
C ASP A 206 -25.37 2.27 11.91
N MET A 207 -25.64 1.22 11.18
CA MET A 207 -24.82 0.80 10.04
C MET A 207 -24.89 1.80 8.88
N ASP A 208 -26.10 2.30 8.55
CA ASP A 208 -26.26 3.30 7.49
C ASP A 208 -25.50 4.61 7.82
N GLN A 209 -25.55 5.05 9.07
CA GLN A 209 -24.80 6.21 9.53
C GLN A 209 -23.28 6.00 9.43
N ARG A 210 -22.77 4.83 9.80
CA ARG A 210 -21.34 4.47 9.69
C ARG A 210 -20.90 4.43 8.24
N PHE A 211 -21.70 3.80 7.37
CA PHE A 211 -21.44 3.78 5.94
C PHE A 211 -21.35 5.20 5.38
N GLY A 212 -22.31 6.05 5.70
CA GLY A 212 -22.29 7.45 5.27
C GLY A 212 -20.98 8.16 5.64
N ARG A 213 -20.51 8.00 6.89
CA ARG A 213 -19.24 8.57 7.36
C ARG A 213 -18.05 8.09 6.54
N GLN A 214 -17.93 6.78 6.29
CA GLN A 214 -16.80 6.24 5.54
C GLN A 214 -16.88 6.59 4.04
N LYS A 215 -18.07 6.58 3.48
CA LYS A 215 -18.30 7.02 2.10
C LYS A 215 -17.82 8.45 1.90
N GLU A 216 -18.15 9.35 2.82
CA GLU A 216 -17.76 10.75 2.79
C GLU A 216 -16.27 10.93 3.09
N ALA A 217 -15.76 10.33 4.18
CA ALA A 217 -14.38 10.48 4.63
C ALA A 217 -13.34 9.96 3.62
N LEU A 218 -13.69 8.90 2.86
CA LEU A 218 -12.83 8.28 1.86
C LEU A 218 -13.25 8.63 0.42
N ALA A 219 -14.25 9.48 0.24
CA ALA A 219 -14.81 9.83 -1.06
C ALA A 219 -15.11 8.58 -1.93
N ILE A 220 -15.80 7.57 -1.34
CA ILE A 220 -16.15 6.35 -2.05
C ILE A 220 -17.25 6.67 -3.08
N LYS A 221 -16.94 6.49 -4.36
CA LYS A 221 -17.87 6.75 -5.46
C LYS A 221 -18.78 5.53 -5.64
N THR A 222 -20.00 5.61 -5.11
CA THR A 222 -21.07 4.64 -5.32
C THR A 222 -22.43 5.31 -5.25
N GLU A 223 -23.34 4.88 -6.13
CA GLU A 223 -24.74 5.32 -6.12
C GLU A 223 -25.54 4.58 -5.06
N ASN A 224 -25.27 3.27 -4.89
CA ASN A 224 -26.00 2.41 -3.98
C ASN A 224 -25.05 1.45 -3.25
N ALA A 225 -25.05 1.52 -1.92
CA ALA A 225 -24.26 0.67 -1.05
C ALA A 225 -24.59 -0.84 -1.14
N LYS A 226 -25.78 -1.18 -1.66
CA LYS A 226 -26.21 -2.57 -1.87
C LYS A 226 -25.69 -3.19 -3.17
N ASN A 227 -25.08 -2.40 -4.04
CA ASN A 227 -24.46 -2.94 -5.25
C ASN A 227 -23.32 -3.91 -4.87
N PRO A 228 -23.05 -4.94 -5.69
CA PRO A 228 -21.89 -5.81 -5.50
C PRO A 228 -20.60 -5.00 -5.44
N ILE A 229 -19.66 -5.40 -4.59
CA ILE A 229 -18.33 -4.73 -4.49
C ILE A 229 -17.60 -4.73 -5.84
N THR A 230 -17.86 -5.72 -6.69
CA THR A 230 -17.28 -5.85 -8.03
C THR A 230 -17.73 -4.78 -9.02
N SER A 231 -18.80 -4.03 -8.72
CA SER A 231 -19.25 -2.89 -9.51
C SER A 231 -18.34 -1.65 -9.37
N LEU A 232 -17.47 -1.64 -8.37
CA LEU A 232 -16.55 -0.53 -8.11
C LEU A 232 -15.25 -0.68 -8.90
N SER A 233 -14.66 0.47 -9.26
CA SER A 233 -13.27 0.53 -9.73
C SER A 233 -12.29 0.04 -8.67
N GLY A 234 -11.07 -0.36 -9.09
CA GLY A 234 -10.04 -0.84 -8.16
C GLY A 234 -9.74 0.12 -7.02
N GLY A 235 -9.64 1.42 -7.30
CA GLY A 235 -9.43 2.45 -6.28
C GLY A 235 -10.58 2.55 -5.28
N ASN A 236 -11.84 2.48 -5.75
CA ASN A 236 -13.00 2.50 -4.83
C ASN A 236 -13.12 1.20 -4.03
N GLN A 237 -12.77 0.04 -4.58
CA GLN A 237 -12.65 -1.21 -3.80
C GLN A 237 -11.62 -1.07 -2.68
N GLN A 238 -10.45 -0.48 -2.97
CA GLN A 238 -9.41 -0.23 -1.97
C GLN A 238 -9.90 0.71 -0.86
N LYS A 239 -10.64 1.76 -1.21
CA LYS A 239 -11.28 2.66 -0.24
C LYS A 239 -12.28 1.94 0.66
N VAL A 240 -13.05 0.97 0.15
CA VAL A 240 -13.95 0.15 0.97
C VAL A 240 -13.15 -0.73 1.94
N ILE A 241 -12.03 -1.34 1.52
CA ILE A 241 -11.15 -2.10 2.40
C ILE A 241 -10.57 -1.20 3.51
N LEU A 242 -10.13 0.01 3.17
CA LEU A 242 -9.66 1.00 4.15
C LEU A 242 -10.78 1.34 5.14
N GLY A 243 -11.97 1.68 4.64
CA GLY A 243 -13.14 1.99 5.47
C GLY A 243 -13.51 0.85 6.42
N LYS A 244 -13.42 -0.39 5.96
CA LYS A 244 -13.63 -1.60 6.79
C LYS A 244 -12.74 -1.60 8.04
N TRP A 245 -11.47 -1.28 7.89
CA TRP A 245 -10.52 -1.28 8.99
C TRP A 245 -10.55 -0.01 9.85
N LEU A 246 -10.91 1.13 9.26
CA LEU A 246 -11.16 2.35 10.02
C LEU A 246 -12.38 2.22 10.93
N GLU A 247 -13.45 1.53 10.49
CA GLU A 247 -14.61 1.23 11.35
C GLU A 247 -14.27 0.27 12.50
N ALA A 248 -13.26 -0.59 12.35
CA ALA A 248 -12.75 -1.42 13.44
C ALA A 248 -11.99 -0.62 14.49
N ASP A 249 -11.65 0.66 14.22
CA ASP A 249 -10.92 1.58 15.10
C ASP A 249 -9.65 0.94 15.68
N ALA A 250 -8.81 0.43 14.79
CA ALA A 250 -7.55 -0.18 15.17
C ALA A 250 -6.52 0.88 15.57
N ASP A 251 -5.63 0.53 16.50
CA ASP A 251 -4.51 1.39 16.92
C ASP A 251 -3.26 1.15 16.07
N ILE A 252 -3.14 -0.06 15.52
CA ILE A 252 -2.03 -0.46 14.66
C ILE A 252 -2.60 -0.89 13.31
N LEU A 253 -2.10 -0.28 12.24
CA LEU A 253 -2.52 -0.56 10.87
C LEU A 253 -1.35 -1.10 10.05
N LEU A 254 -1.53 -2.28 9.49
CA LEU A 254 -0.61 -2.92 8.56
C LEU A 254 -1.12 -2.68 7.14
N PHE A 255 -0.35 -1.99 6.32
CA PHE A 255 -0.65 -1.75 4.91
C PHE A 255 0.27 -2.61 4.05
N ASP A 256 -0.25 -3.67 3.46
CA ASP A 256 0.51 -4.61 2.64
C ASP A 256 0.27 -4.33 1.15
N ASN A 257 1.22 -3.67 0.50
CA ASN A 257 1.15 -3.16 -0.87
C ASN A 257 -0.18 -2.40 -1.14
N PRO A 258 -0.51 -1.36 -0.34
CA PRO A 258 -1.85 -0.75 -0.32
C PRO A 258 -2.22 -0.06 -1.63
N THR A 259 -1.25 0.27 -2.46
CA THR A 259 -1.46 1.01 -3.71
C THR A 259 -1.31 0.14 -4.97
N GLN A 260 -1.17 -1.17 -4.80
CA GLN A 260 -1.00 -2.08 -5.92
C GLN A 260 -2.25 -2.15 -6.82
N GLY A 261 -2.08 -1.87 -8.11
CA GLY A 261 -3.14 -1.97 -9.13
C GLY A 261 -4.28 -0.96 -8.93
N ILE A 262 -3.96 0.24 -8.49
CA ILE A 262 -4.87 1.40 -8.43
C ILE A 262 -4.26 2.57 -9.17
N ASP A 263 -5.11 3.52 -9.57
CA ASP A 263 -4.69 4.72 -10.28
C ASP A 263 -3.88 5.69 -9.40
N VAL A 264 -3.09 6.55 -10.06
CA VAL A 264 -2.18 7.49 -9.38
C VAL A 264 -2.92 8.42 -8.43
N GLY A 265 -4.09 8.92 -8.78
CA GLY A 265 -4.87 9.81 -7.91
C GLY A 265 -5.26 9.12 -6.61
N THR A 266 -5.73 7.88 -6.68
CA THR A 266 -6.07 7.09 -5.49
C THR A 266 -4.82 6.75 -4.66
N LYS A 267 -3.63 6.53 -5.28
CA LYS A 267 -2.37 6.34 -4.52
C LYS A 267 -2.10 7.54 -3.59
N PHE A 268 -2.18 8.76 -4.11
CA PHE A 268 -1.96 9.98 -3.31
C PHE A 268 -2.98 10.13 -2.17
N GLU A 269 -4.25 9.81 -2.41
CA GLU A 269 -5.27 9.82 -1.35
C GLU A 269 -4.93 8.83 -0.22
N ILE A 270 -4.38 7.66 -0.56
CA ILE A 270 -3.94 6.66 0.44
C ILE A 270 -2.72 7.17 1.22
N TYR A 271 -1.75 7.82 0.57
CA TYR A 271 -0.61 8.41 1.27
C TYR A 271 -1.05 9.47 2.28
N HIS A 272 -1.95 10.37 1.89
CA HIS A 272 -2.52 11.35 2.82
C HIS A 272 -3.29 10.69 3.97
N LEU A 273 -4.02 9.62 3.69
CA LEU A 273 -4.70 8.87 4.75
C LEU A 273 -3.72 8.26 5.74
N ILE A 274 -2.63 7.64 5.27
CA ILE A 274 -1.57 7.05 6.11
C ILE A 274 -0.97 8.14 7.02
N LEU A 275 -0.58 9.29 6.46
CA LEU A 275 -0.06 10.42 7.22
C LEU A 275 -1.07 10.98 8.24
N LYS A 276 -2.33 11.07 7.86
CA LYS A 276 -3.41 11.51 8.75
C LYS A 276 -3.61 10.56 9.93
N LEU A 277 -3.52 9.25 9.69
CA LEU A 277 -3.64 8.23 10.72
C LEU A 277 -2.48 8.31 11.73
N ALA A 278 -1.25 8.46 11.25
CA ALA A 278 -0.08 8.65 12.10
C ALA A 278 -0.21 9.93 12.95
N LYS A 279 -0.61 11.06 12.34
CA LYS A 279 -0.90 12.31 13.06
C LYS A 279 -2.01 12.18 14.11
N ALA A 280 -2.93 11.23 13.93
CA ALA A 280 -3.95 10.90 14.92
C ALA A 280 -3.44 9.93 16.02
N GLY A 281 -2.14 9.63 16.06
CA GLY A 281 -1.51 8.76 17.05
C GLY A 281 -1.59 7.27 16.73
N LYS A 282 -2.07 6.87 15.55
CA LYS A 282 -2.07 5.47 15.13
C LYS A 282 -0.66 5.04 14.73
N ALA A 283 -0.26 3.81 15.06
CA ALA A 283 1.00 3.22 14.63
C ALA A 283 0.78 2.52 13.28
N VAL A 284 1.66 2.75 12.33
CA VAL A 284 1.48 2.25 10.95
C VAL A 284 2.70 1.46 10.49
N ILE A 285 2.48 0.29 9.88
CA ILE A 285 3.51 -0.42 9.14
C ILE A 285 3.09 -0.47 7.65
N VAL A 286 3.98 -0.02 6.76
CA VAL A 286 3.78 -0.07 5.31
C VAL A 286 4.74 -1.08 4.71
N PHE A 287 4.21 -2.15 4.14
CA PHE A 287 4.99 -3.11 3.36
C PHE A 287 4.89 -2.75 1.89
N SER A 288 5.99 -2.38 1.25
CA SER A 288 5.99 -2.02 -0.17
C SER A 288 7.33 -2.31 -0.84
N GLN A 289 7.29 -2.54 -2.16
CA GLN A 289 8.47 -2.59 -3.03
C GLN A 289 8.64 -1.27 -3.80
N GLU A 290 7.62 -0.44 -3.83
CA GLU A 290 7.63 0.82 -4.57
C GLU A 290 8.36 1.89 -3.74
N PHE A 291 9.60 2.24 -4.13
CA PHE A 291 10.38 3.28 -3.43
C PHE A 291 9.62 4.61 -3.32
N PRO A 292 8.92 5.10 -4.36
CA PRO A 292 8.16 6.35 -4.24
C PRO A 292 7.09 6.34 -3.14
N GLU A 293 6.49 5.17 -2.85
CA GLU A 293 5.55 5.00 -1.74
C GLU A 293 6.25 5.14 -0.38
N LEU A 294 7.37 4.42 -0.21
CA LEU A 294 8.16 4.46 1.02
C LEU A 294 8.64 5.88 1.33
N TYR A 295 9.23 6.54 0.33
CA TYR A 295 9.78 7.89 0.46
C TYR A 295 8.72 8.92 0.86
N LYS A 296 7.47 8.78 0.38
CA LYS A 296 6.41 9.74 0.67
C LYS A 296 5.89 9.65 2.11
N VAL A 297 5.87 8.46 2.71
CA VAL A 297 5.13 8.26 3.97
C VAL A 297 6.00 7.81 5.15
N ALA A 298 7.13 7.13 4.93
CA ALA A 298 7.85 6.46 6.01
C ALA A 298 8.71 7.41 6.85
N ASP A 299 8.71 7.19 8.17
CA ASP A 299 9.65 7.80 9.13
C ASP A 299 10.96 7.00 9.20
N LYS A 300 10.84 5.67 9.13
CA LYS A 300 11.92 4.71 9.20
C LYS A 300 11.63 3.52 8.28
N CYS A 301 12.67 2.89 7.74
CA CYS A 301 12.53 1.78 6.82
C CYS A 301 13.45 0.62 7.20
N LEU A 302 12.87 -0.58 7.37
CA LEU A 302 13.60 -1.83 7.47
C LEU A 302 13.74 -2.45 6.08
N VAL A 303 14.98 -2.69 5.66
CA VAL A 303 15.27 -3.32 4.37
C VAL A 303 15.59 -4.80 4.62
N LEU A 304 14.77 -5.68 4.04
CA LEU A 304 14.92 -7.12 4.19
C LEU A 304 15.70 -7.73 3.02
N TYR A 305 16.59 -8.65 3.36
CA TYR A 305 17.29 -9.50 2.42
C TYR A 305 17.33 -10.94 2.94
N LYS A 306 16.90 -11.90 2.12
CA LYS A 306 16.87 -13.35 2.46
C LYS A 306 16.29 -13.66 3.84
N GLY A 307 15.18 -13.00 4.17
CA GLY A 307 14.45 -13.23 5.41
C GLY A 307 15.02 -12.55 6.67
N ARG A 308 16.01 -11.67 6.55
CA ARG A 308 16.60 -10.93 7.68
C ARG A 308 16.56 -9.43 7.42
N ILE A 309 16.57 -8.64 8.50
CA ILE A 309 16.79 -7.20 8.39
C ILE A 309 18.25 -6.98 8.01
N ASN A 310 18.51 -6.44 6.83
CA ASN A 310 19.84 -6.10 6.35
C ASN A 310 20.25 -4.67 6.71
N ALA A 311 19.28 -3.76 6.76
CA ALA A 311 19.51 -2.38 7.19
C ALA A 311 18.25 -1.78 7.81
N THR A 312 18.47 -0.79 8.67
CA THR A 312 17.45 0.12 9.20
C THR A 312 17.84 1.52 8.77
N LEU A 313 17.01 2.16 7.96
CA LEU A 313 17.25 3.48 7.39
C LEU A 313 16.31 4.50 8.06
N GLY A 314 16.88 5.58 8.60
CA GLY A 314 16.12 6.76 9.00
C GLY A 314 15.62 7.54 7.78
N ARG A 315 14.77 8.54 8.02
CA ARG A 315 14.17 9.38 6.95
C ARG A 315 15.25 10.00 6.04
N ASP A 316 16.33 10.52 6.62
CA ASP A 316 17.41 11.19 5.88
C ASP A 316 18.25 10.23 5.04
N GLU A 317 18.29 8.94 5.43
CA GLU A 317 19.01 7.87 4.73
C GLU A 317 18.14 7.16 3.68
N LEU A 318 16.82 7.43 3.67
CA LEU A 318 15.84 6.77 2.82
C LEU A 318 15.92 7.30 1.38
N THR A 319 16.89 6.80 0.64
CA THR A 319 17.08 7.07 -0.79
C THR A 319 16.89 5.79 -1.60
N GLU A 320 16.48 5.92 -2.85
CA GLU A 320 16.33 4.77 -3.75
C GLU A 320 17.61 3.95 -3.87
N LYS A 321 18.75 4.64 -3.95
CA LYS A 321 20.07 4.01 -3.99
C LYS A 321 20.34 3.16 -2.75
N ASN A 322 20.09 3.68 -1.56
CA ASN A 322 20.32 2.96 -0.31
C ASN A 322 19.36 1.76 -0.18
N VAL A 323 18.08 1.95 -0.49
CA VAL A 323 17.08 0.86 -0.46
C VAL A 323 17.50 -0.25 -1.41
N MET A 324 17.87 0.07 -2.65
CA MET A 324 18.33 -0.93 -3.62
C MET A 324 19.62 -1.60 -3.19
N TYR A 325 20.60 -0.84 -2.69
CA TYR A 325 21.89 -1.36 -2.21
C TYR A 325 21.69 -2.41 -1.12
N TYR A 326 20.92 -2.10 -0.08
CA TYR A 326 20.67 -3.05 1.01
C TYR A 326 19.71 -4.18 0.62
N SER A 327 18.81 -3.96 -0.31
CA SER A 327 17.91 -5.01 -0.83
C SER A 327 18.62 -6.11 -1.60
N THR A 328 19.83 -5.84 -2.10
CA THR A 328 20.71 -6.82 -2.78
C THR A 328 21.66 -7.57 -1.83
N GLY A 329 21.67 -7.24 -0.55
CA GLY A 329 22.48 -7.94 0.47
C GLY A 329 23.88 -7.40 0.68
N ALA A 330 24.18 -6.19 0.22
CA ALA A 330 25.53 -5.62 0.18
C ALA A 330 26.23 -5.53 1.56
N ASN A 331 25.51 -5.39 2.68
CA ASN A 331 26.13 -5.38 4.03
C ASN A 331 26.52 -6.78 4.54
N LEU A 332 25.70 -7.81 4.24
CA LEU A 332 25.95 -9.18 4.72
C LEU A 332 27.17 -9.84 4.03
N GLU A 333 27.61 -9.31 2.89
CA GLU A 333 28.79 -9.82 2.18
C GLU A 333 30.11 -9.29 2.80
N VAL A 334 30.10 -8.09 3.40
CA VAL A 334 31.28 -7.51 4.06
C VAL A 334 31.63 -8.28 5.33
N GLU A 335 30.63 -8.71 6.10
CA GLU A 335 30.85 -9.49 7.36
C GLU A 335 31.33 -10.94 7.11
N LYS A 336 31.13 -11.51 5.90
CA LYS A 336 31.62 -12.86 5.56
C LYS A 336 33.06 -12.88 5.05
N HIS A 337 33.63 -11.73 4.77
CA HIS A 337 35.00 -11.58 4.28
C HIS A 337 35.92 -10.83 5.27
N ALA A 338 35.43 -10.47 6.45
CA ALA A 338 36.17 -9.93 7.58
C ALA A 338 36.31 -11.00 8.69
#